data_eacc105b21a687eda279ff068449b1ec
#
_entry.id   eacc105b21a687eda279ff068449b1ec
#
_cell.length_a   1.000
_cell.length_b   1.000
_cell.length_c   1.000
_cell.angle_alpha   90.00
_cell.angle_beta   90.00
_cell.angle_gamma   90.00
#
_symmetry.space_group_name_H-M   'P 1'
#
loop_
_entity.id
_entity.type
_entity.pdbx_description
1 polymer ?
#
loop_
_entity_poly.entity_id
_entity_poly.type
_entity_poly.pdbx_seq_one_letter_code
_entity_poly.pdbx_strand_id
1 'polypeptide(L)'
;MAYLSWISDEKLLAALKEFAAALSRGDEKNAKDSGRNVIDPFATIFTLSFFKMNHEHWIQMEEFRKKDKTLTNALGTFHQQVLGSVDGWQDLGTKAVVDLVNDDKKIIAEVKNKYNTVKGSDKINIYNALHSCIYDKVSRFRGYQAYYVTIIPQKPEGILRPFVPSDNKSGTKPADDPSIMEIDGKRFYALVTGCETALEDLFKVLPTILASTHFHLLLDDKSKAMVVKLFHTAFH
;
A
#
# COMPACT_ATOMS: atom_id res chain seq x y z
N MET A 1 -5.02 -5.85 27.41
CA MET A 1 -5.69 -4.71 26.72
C MET A 1 -5.46 -4.89 25.24
N ALA A 2 -6.50 -4.79 24.40
CA ALA A 2 -6.34 -4.92 22.94
C ALA A 2 -5.51 -3.74 22.40
N TYR A 3 -4.72 -3.97 21.36
CA TYR A 3 -3.93 -2.92 20.69
C TYR A 3 -4.84 -1.91 19.99
N LEU A 4 -5.87 -2.40 19.32
CA LEU A 4 -6.85 -1.60 18.56
C LEU A 4 -8.26 -2.12 18.81
N SER A 5 -9.26 -1.25 18.76
CA SER A 5 -10.66 -1.63 19.05
C SER A 5 -11.39 -2.28 17.86
N TRP A 6 -10.89 -2.12 16.64
CA TRP A 6 -11.55 -2.49 15.40
C TRP A 6 -10.94 -3.71 14.68
N ILE A 7 -9.88 -4.29 15.25
CA ILE A 7 -9.25 -5.53 14.78
C ILE A 7 -8.71 -6.31 15.98
N SER A 8 -8.80 -7.63 15.98
CA SER A 8 -8.21 -8.43 17.04
C SER A 8 -6.68 -8.42 17.00
N ASP A 9 -6.05 -8.51 18.17
CA ASP A 9 -4.59 -8.57 18.29
C ASP A 9 -4.02 -9.75 17.48
N GLU A 10 -4.71 -10.89 17.47
CA GLU A 10 -4.29 -12.07 16.70
C GLU A 10 -4.20 -11.78 15.20
N LYS A 11 -5.23 -11.15 14.62
CA LYS A 11 -5.30 -10.78 13.20
C LYS A 11 -4.22 -9.74 12.85
N LEU A 12 -4.04 -8.73 13.70
CA LEU A 12 -3.02 -7.70 13.50
C LEU A 12 -1.60 -8.29 13.57
N LEU A 13 -1.33 -9.13 14.56
CA LEU A 13 -0.03 -9.80 14.68
C LEU A 13 0.23 -10.78 13.54
N ALA A 14 -0.80 -11.46 13.03
CA ALA A 14 -0.68 -12.33 11.86
C ALA A 14 -0.26 -11.52 10.61
N ALA A 15 -0.88 -10.38 10.35
CA ALA A 15 -0.51 -9.48 9.25
C ALA A 15 0.94 -8.97 9.37
N LEU A 16 1.38 -8.62 10.59
CA LEU A 16 2.76 -8.19 10.83
C LEU A 16 3.78 -9.34 10.69
N LYS A 17 3.44 -10.55 11.11
CA LYS A 17 4.29 -11.73 10.90
C LYS A 17 4.44 -12.05 9.41
N GLU A 18 3.36 -11.98 8.64
CA GLU A 18 3.44 -12.18 7.19
C GLU A 18 4.25 -11.08 6.50
N PHE A 19 4.09 -9.83 6.93
CA PHE A 19 4.94 -8.72 6.49
C PHE A 19 6.43 -9.00 6.75
N ALA A 20 6.80 -9.40 7.96
CA ALA A 20 8.19 -9.74 8.32
C ALA A 20 8.71 -10.93 7.50
N ALA A 21 7.89 -11.97 7.32
CA ALA A 21 8.23 -13.12 6.48
C ALA A 21 8.43 -12.74 5.01
N ALA A 22 7.65 -11.78 4.48
CA ALA A 22 7.81 -11.28 3.12
C ALA A 22 9.16 -10.57 2.94
N LEU A 23 9.61 -9.79 3.93
CA LEU A 23 10.94 -9.17 3.92
C LEU A 23 12.06 -10.21 3.93
N SER A 24 11.98 -11.22 4.81
CA SER A 24 12.97 -12.29 4.88
C SER A 24 13.06 -13.09 3.57
N ARG A 25 11.91 -13.47 3.00
CA ARG A 25 11.88 -14.13 1.67
C ARG A 25 12.48 -13.27 0.57
N GLY A 26 12.27 -11.95 0.64
CA GLY A 26 12.85 -10.99 -0.29
C GLY A 26 14.39 -10.95 -0.20
N ASP A 27 14.94 -10.95 1.00
CA ASP A 27 16.38 -10.98 1.22
C ASP A 27 17.01 -12.29 0.70
N GLU A 28 16.42 -13.45 0.97
CA GLU A 28 16.86 -14.74 0.45
C GLU A 28 16.81 -14.80 -1.08
N LYS A 29 15.75 -14.27 -1.69
CA LYS A 29 15.61 -14.20 -3.14
C LYS A 29 16.66 -13.27 -3.74
N ASN A 30 16.89 -12.10 -3.17
CA ASN A 30 17.90 -11.16 -3.63
C ASN A 30 19.31 -11.75 -3.55
N ALA A 31 19.61 -12.56 -2.51
CA ALA A 31 20.87 -13.26 -2.40
C ALA A 31 21.05 -14.33 -3.51
N LYS A 32 19.99 -15.10 -3.83
CA LYS A 32 20.02 -16.13 -4.89
C LYS A 32 20.03 -15.54 -6.31
N ASP A 33 19.36 -14.42 -6.52
CA ASP A 33 19.19 -13.78 -7.83
C ASP A 33 20.26 -12.71 -8.12
N SER A 34 21.33 -12.65 -7.33
CA SER A 34 22.41 -11.65 -7.49
C SER A 34 23.04 -11.64 -8.90
N GLY A 35 22.93 -12.73 -9.67
CA GLY A 35 23.39 -12.82 -11.06
C GLY A 35 22.31 -12.63 -12.14
N ARG A 36 21.03 -12.55 -11.78
CA ARG A 36 19.91 -12.44 -12.76
C ARG A 36 19.45 -11.02 -13.05
N ASN A 37 19.67 -10.10 -12.13
CA ASN A 37 19.35 -8.69 -12.34
C ASN A 37 20.49 -8.03 -13.12
N VAL A 38 20.25 -7.74 -14.39
CA VAL A 38 21.17 -6.92 -15.18
C VAL A 38 21.16 -5.50 -14.62
N ILE A 39 22.30 -5.09 -14.07
CA ILE A 39 22.51 -3.72 -13.60
C ILE A 39 22.86 -2.87 -14.82
N ASP A 40 22.22 -1.69 -14.93
CA ASP A 40 22.50 -0.74 -16.00
C ASP A 40 23.89 -0.12 -15.79
N PRO A 41 24.88 -0.42 -16.68
CA PRO A 41 26.24 0.06 -16.52
C PRO A 41 26.35 1.59 -16.74
N PHE A 42 25.47 2.17 -17.58
CA PHE A 42 25.48 3.61 -17.83
C PHE A 42 24.95 4.36 -16.59
N ALA A 43 23.83 3.93 -16.03
CA ALA A 43 23.31 4.51 -14.78
C ALA A 43 24.35 4.37 -13.66
N THR A 44 25.09 3.26 -13.59
CA THR A 44 26.15 3.06 -12.60
C THR A 44 27.29 4.05 -12.77
N ILE A 45 27.79 4.27 -13.99
CA ILE A 45 28.85 5.27 -14.26
C ILE A 45 28.41 6.64 -13.83
N PHE A 46 27.18 7.07 -14.22
CA PHE A 46 26.66 8.37 -13.84
C PHE A 46 26.48 8.51 -12.32
N THR A 47 25.98 7.47 -11.67
CA THR A 47 25.81 7.47 -10.20
C THR A 47 27.14 7.65 -9.49
N LEU A 48 28.15 6.84 -9.83
CA LEU A 48 29.48 6.93 -9.24
C LEU A 48 30.13 8.30 -9.46
N SER A 49 30.00 8.84 -10.69
CA SER A 49 30.67 10.08 -11.09
C SER A 49 29.98 11.31 -10.51
N PHE A 50 28.65 11.47 -10.72
CA PHE A 50 27.93 12.68 -10.31
C PHE A 50 27.71 12.77 -8.80
N PHE A 51 27.48 11.64 -8.14
CA PHE A 51 27.31 11.61 -6.68
C PHE A 51 28.64 11.38 -5.95
N LYS A 52 29.78 11.32 -6.67
CA LYS A 52 31.12 11.10 -6.09
C LYS A 52 31.15 9.90 -5.14
N MET A 53 30.46 8.83 -5.56
CA MET A 53 30.25 7.63 -4.74
C MET A 53 31.39 6.63 -5.00
N ASN A 54 31.94 6.05 -3.93
CA ASN A 54 32.89 4.96 -4.08
C ASN A 54 32.17 3.62 -4.28
N HIS A 55 32.90 2.59 -4.61
CA HIS A 55 32.38 1.24 -4.89
C HIS A 55 31.59 0.65 -3.71
N GLU A 56 32.09 0.80 -2.48
CA GLU A 56 31.46 0.24 -1.27
C GLU A 56 30.09 0.89 -1.00
N HIS A 57 30.02 2.22 -1.07
CA HIS A 57 28.75 2.94 -0.91
C HIS A 57 27.76 2.61 -2.01
N TRP A 58 28.23 2.39 -3.24
CA TRP A 58 27.37 1.99 -4.34
C TRP A 58 26.75 0.60 -4.10
N ILE A 59 27.53 -0.38 -3.62
CA ILE A 59 27.01 -1.71 -3.26
C ILE A 59 25.95 -1.58 -2.18
N GLN A 60 26.21 -0.84 -1.10
CA GLN A 60 25.25 -0.62 -0.02
C GLN A 60 23.95 0.03 -0.51
N MET A 61 24.06 1.02 -1.40
CA MET A 61 22.90 1.67 -2.01
C MET A 61 22.08 0.69 -2.86
N GLU A 62 22.72 -0.16 -3.65
CA GLU A 62 22.03 -1.14 -4.50
C GLU A 62 21.34 -2.24 -3.66
N GLU A 63 21.96 -2.68 -2.59
CA GLU A 63 21.36 -3.60 -1.63
C GLU A 63 20.15 -2.96 -0.95
N PHE A 64 20.28 -1.70 -0.50
CA PHE A 64 19.18 -0.95 0.09
C PHE A 64 18.03 -0.77 -0.91
N ARG A 65 18.32 -0.42 -2.16
CA ARG A 65 17.32 -0.29 -3.23
C ARG A 65 16.50 -1.56 -3.44
N LYS A 66 17.15 -2.74 -3.38
CA LYS A 66 16.46 -4.03 -3.47
C LYS A 66 15.55 -4.28 -2.27
N LYS A 67 16.04 -3.97 -1.06
CA LYS A 67 15.27 -4.08 0.19
C LYS A 67 14.08 -3.11 0.20
N ASP A 68 14.28 -1.87 -0.22
CA ASP A 68 13.22 -0.85 -0.32
C ASP A 68 12.09 -1.28 -1.26
N LYS A 69 12.42 -1.87 -2.41
CA LYS A 69 11.41 -2.44 -3.32
C LYS A 69 10.59 -3.55 -2.65
N THR A 70 11.24 -4.45 -1.92
CA THR A 70 10.57 -5.52 -1.18
C THR A 70 9.68 -4.95 -0.08
N LEU A 71 10.20 -3.99 0.68
CA LEU A 71 9.46 -3.28 1.72
C LEU A 71 8.20 -2.60 1.18
N THR A 72 8.34 -1.86 0.08
CA THR A 72 7.21 -1.14 -0.53
C THR A 72 6.10 -2.08 -0.99
N ASN A 73 6.46 -3.23 -1.58
CA ASN A 73 5.49 -4.25 -1.97
C ASN A 73 4.82 -4.89 -0.76
N ALA A 74 5.60 -5.24 0.27
CA ALA A 74 5.08 -5.84 1.50
C ALA A 74 4.13 -4.90 2.25
N LEU A 75 4.39 -3.56 2.24
CA LEU A 75 3.49 -2.56 2.84
C LEU A 75 2.12 -2.53 2.15
N GLY A 76 2.06 -2.65 0.82
CA GLY A 76 0.79 -2.75 0.10
C GLY A 76 -0.02 -3.94 0.61
N THR A 77 0.59 -5.12 0.63
CA THR A 77 -0.04 -6.36 1.14
C THR A 77 -0.43 -6.25 2.62
N PHE A 78 0.40 -5.62 3.46
CA PHE A 78 0.08 -5.40 4.88
C PHE A 78 -1.22 -4.62 5.06
N HIS A 79 -1.40 -3.50 4.35
CA HIS A 79 -2.64 -2.73 4.42
C HIS A 79 -3.86 -3.53 3.93
N GLN A 80 -3.72 -4.33 2.86
CA GLN A 80 -4.78 -5.22 2.37
C GLN A 80 -5.16 -6.24 3.43
N GLN A 81 -4.20 -6.91 4.06
CA GLN A 81 -4.43 -7.91 5.10
C GLN A 81 -5.09 -7.31 6.35
N VAL A 82 -4.62 -6.15 6.81
CA VAL A 82 -5.21 -5.46 7.97
C VAL A 82 -6.66 -5.08 7.69
N LEU A 83 -6.94 -4.44 6.55
CA LEU A 83 -8.29 -4.02 6.15
C LEU A 83 -9.20 -5.22 5.89
N GLY A 84 -8.70 -6.26 5.21
CA GLY A 84 -9.44 -7.49 4.93
C GLY A 84 -9.68 -8.36 6.17
N SER A 85 -9.01 -8.06 7.30
CA SER A 85 -9.20 -8.74 8.58
C SER A 85 -10.26 -8.09 9.47
N VAL A 86 -10.76 -6.90 9.09
CA VAL A 86 -11.88 -6.24 9.78
C VAL A 86 -13.17 -7.01 9.51
N ASP A 87 -14.04 -7.09 10.49
CA ASP A 87 -15.29 -7.87 10.39
C ASP A 87 -16.15 -7.42 9.20
N GLY A 88 -16.61 -8.40 8.41
CA GLY A 88 -17.37 -8.20 7.16
C GLY A 88 -16.50 -7.89 5.94
N TRP A 89 -15.19 -7.71 6.08
CA TRP A 89 -14.26 -7.51 4.97
C TRP A 89 -13.44 -8.76 4.69
N GLN A 90 -13.03 -8.92 3.43
CA GLN A 90 -12.18 -10.02 2.98
C GLN A 90 -11.07 -9.49 2.06
N ASP A 91 -9.85 -9.95 2.29
CA ASP A 91 -8.74 -9.84 1.35
C ASP A 91 -8.85 -10.97 0.33
N LEU A 92 -8.98 -10.62 -0.95
CA LEU A 92 -9.13 -11.59 -2.05
C LEU A 92 -7.77 -12.09 -2.59
N GLY A 93 -6.68 -11.49 -2.11
CA GLY A 93 -5.32 -11.84 -2.50
C GLY A 93 -4.96 -11.46 -3.94
N THR A 94 -3.73 -11.76 -4.33
CA THR A 94 -3.09 -11.28 -5.57
C THR A 94 -3.64 -11.87 -6.88
N LYS A 95 -4.52 -12.87 -6.83
CA LYS A 95 -5.12 -13.51 -8.01
C LYS A 95 -6.48 -12.94 -8.38
N ALA A 96 -7.06 -12.13 -7.54
CA ALA A 96 -8.34 -11.48 -7.77
C ALA A 96 -8.17 -10.20 -8.60
N VAL A 97 -9.27 -9.73 -9.18
CA VAL A 97 -9.31 -8.47 -9.96
C VAL A 97 -9.29 -7.25 -9.06
N VAL A 98 -9.73 -7.41 -7.80
CA VAL A 98 -9.75 -6.38 -6.76
C VAL A 98 -9.17 -6.94 -5.46
N ASP A 99 -8.61 -6.09 -4.64
CA ASP A 99 -7.91 -6.50 -3.42
C ASP A 99 -8.87 -6.84 -2.28
N LEU A 100 -9.92 -6.04 -2.07
CA LEU A 100 -10.82 -6.16 -0.93
C LEU A 100 -12.29 -6.20 -1.35
N VAL A 101 -13.10 -6.92 -0.56
CA VAL A 101 -14.55 -6.97 -0.71
C VAL A 101 -15.25 -6.92 0.64
N ASN A 102 -16.40 -6.26 0.67
CA ASN A 102 -17.43 -6.39 1.70
C ASN A 102 -18.75 -6.67 0.99
N ASP A 103 -19.22 -7.91 1.06
CA ASP A 103 -20.41 -8.37 0.33
C ASP A 103 -21.70 -7.79 0.95
N ASP A 104 -21.75 -7.57 2.26
CA ASP A 104 -22.91 -7.01 2.95
C ASP A 104 -23.14 -5.55 2.60
N LYS A 105 -22.06 -4.76 2.55
CA LYS A 105 -22.09 -3.35 2.16
C LYS A 105 -22.06 -3.16 0.63
N LYS A 106 -21.84 -4.23 -0.12
CA LYS A 106 -21.63 -4.21 -1.58
C LYS A 106 -20.52 -3.24 -1.98
N ILE A 107 -19.34 -3.41 -1.38
CA ILE A 107 -18.17 -2.58 -1.66
C ILE A 107 -17.03 -3.47 -2.13
N ILE A 108 -16.31 -3.00 -3.16
CA ILE A 108 -15.02 -3.54 -3.60
C ILE A 108 -13.97 -2.45 -3.60
N ALA A 109 -12.70 -2.84 -3.40
CA ALA A 109 -11.62 -1.87 -3.43
C ALA A 109 -10.32 -2.44 -4.04
N GLU A 110 -9.63 -1.59 -4.78
CA GLU A 110 -8.26 -1.76 -5.24
C GLU A 110 -7.36 -0.85 -4.41
N VAL A 111 -6.39 -1.40 -3.67
CA VAL A 111 -5.58 -0.69 -2.68
C VAL A 111 -4.15 -0.50 -3.16
N LYS A 112 -3.69 0.74 -3.14
CA LYS A 112 -2.30 1.11 -3.43
C LYS A 112 -1.69 1.83 -2.23
N ASN A 113 -0.45 1.44 -1.88
CA ASN A 113 0.22 2.01 -0.71
C ASN A 113 0.42 3.52 -0.82
N LYS A 114 0.81 4.04 -2.00
CA LYS A 114 1.13 5.46 -2.18
C LYS A 114 0.66 5.96 -3.53
N TYR A 115 0.33 7.25 -3.64
CA TYR A 115 -0.20 7.91 -4.83
C TYR A 115 0.61 7.71 -6.12
N ASN A 116 1.92 7.46 -6.01
CA ASN A 116 2.86 7.30 -7.14
C ASN A 116 3.32 5.85 -7.36
N THR A 117 2.67 4.85 -6.76
CA THR A 117 2.99 3.43 -7.00
C THR A 117 2.47 2.92 -8.34
N VAL A 118 1.51 3.62 -8.93
CA VAL A 118 0.92 3.30 -10.23
C VAL A 118 1.24 4.41 -11.22
N LYS A 119 1.77 4.05 -12.39
CA LYS A 119 1.98 5.02 -13.48
C LYS A 119 0.62 5.59 -13.94
N GLY A 120 0.61 6.86 -14.36
CA GLY A 120 -0.60 7.50 -14.85
C GLY A 120 -1.31 6.70 -15.96
N SER A 121 -0.52 6.12 -16.89
CA SER A 121 -1.01 5.25 -17.96
C SER A 121 -1.67 3.94 -17.48
N ASP A 122 -1.38 3.50 -16.28
CA ASP A 122 -1.90 2.23 -15.77
C ASP A 122 -3.15 2.44 -14.89
N LYS A 123 -3.40 3.68 -14.46
CA LYS A 123 -4.62 4.02 -13.70
C LYS A 123 -5.90 3.81 -14.51
N ILE A 124 -5.86 4.03 -15.82
CA ILE A 124 -7.02 3.76 -16.69
C ILE A 124 -7.34 2.26 -16.75
N ASN A 125 -6.34 1.39 -16.70
CA ASN A 125 -6.56 -0.05 -16.66
C ASN A 125 -7.24 -0.48 -15.35
N ILE A 126 -6.87 0.14 -14.23
CA ILE A 126 -7.53 -0.08 -12.93
C ILE A 126 -8.99 0.41 -12.99
N TYR A 127 -9.24 1.60 -13.55
CA TYR A 127 -10.59 2.10 -13.74
C TYR A 127 -11.44 1.11 -14.57
N ASN A 128 -10.93 0.66 -15.69
CA ASN A 128 -11.64 -0.29 -16.57
C ASN A 128 -11.90 -1.63 -15.85
N ALA A 129 -10.98 -2.11 -15.06
CA ALA A 129 -11.16 -3.33 -14.26
C ALA A 129 -12.27 -3.14 -13.20
N LEU A 130 -12.26 -2.04 -12.44
CA LEU A 130 -13.30 -1.71 -11.48
C LEU A 130 -14.67 -1.53 -12.16
N HIS A 131 -14.69 -0.83 -13.31
CA HIS A 131 -15.90 -0.63 -14.11
C HIS A 131 -16.48 -1.98 -14.57
N SER A 132 -15.66 -2.86 -15.13
CA SER A 132 -16.11 -4.20 -15.51
C SER A 132 -16.63 -5.00 -14.32
N CYS A 133 -15.97 -4.91 -13.15
CA CYS A 133 -16.45 -5.56 -11.94
C CYS A 133 -17.88 -5.16 -11.57
N ILE A 134 -18.24 -3.87 -11.66
CA ILE A 134 -19.54 -3.40 -11.16
C ILE A 134 -20.63 -3.30 -12.23
N TYR A 135 -20.27 -3.34 -13.51
CA TYR A 135 -21.25 -3.17 -14.60
C TYR A 135 -21.46 -4.41 -15.47
N ASP A 136 -20.49 -5.32 -15.58
CA ASP A 136 -20.65 -6.52 -16.41
C ASP A 136 -21.75 -7.43 -15.87
N LYS A 137 -22.59 -7.92 -16.78
CA LYS A 137 -23.76 -8.75 -16.43
C LYS A 137 -23.42 -10.03 -15.69
N VAL A 138 -22.24 -10.60 -15.97
CA VAL A 138 -21.77 -11.86 -15.39
C VAL A 138 -20.91 -11.67 -14.14
N SER A 139 -20.61 -10.42 -13.77
CA SER A 139 -19.78 -10.14 -12.59
C SER A 139 -20.56 -10.39 -11.30
N ARG A 140 -19.91 -11.08 -10.33
CA ARG A 140 -20.46 -11.25 -8.99
C ARG A 140 -20.56 -9.93 -8.21
N PHE A 141 -19.80 -8.92 -8.62
CA PHE A 141 -19.77 -7.60 -7.99
C PHE A 141 -20.70 -6.58 -8.67
N ARG A 142 -21.59 -7.03 -9.54
CA ARG A 142 -22.49 -6.12 -10.23
C ARG A 142 -23.33 -5.29 -9.27
N GLY A 143 -23.30 -3.97 -9.47
CA GLY A 143 -24.01 -3.01 -8.64
C GLY A 143 -23.35 -2.70 -7.30
N TYR A 144 -22.07 -3.07 -7.12
CA TYR A 144 -21.28 -2.66 -5.95
C TYR A 144 -20.74 -1.25 -6.13
N GLN A 145 -20.39 -0.63 -5.02
CA GLN A 145 -19.57 0.57 -4.98
C GLN A 145 -18.10 0.18 -5.09
N ALA A 146 -17.36 0.78 -6.01
CA ALA A 146 -15.94 0.51 -6.21
C ALA A 146 -15.06 1.66 -5.71
N TYR A 147 -13.95 1.33 -5.05
CA TYR A 147 -12.98 2.30 -4.58
C TYR A 147 -11.58 2.01 -5.13
N TYR A 148 -10.95 3.06 -5.68
CA TYR A 148 -9.51 3.11 -5.88
C TYR A 148 -8.89 3.79 -4.66
N VAL A 149 -8.20 3.02 -3.83
CA VAL A 149 -7.67 3.48 -2.54
C VAL A 149 -6.19 3.81 -2.66
N THR A 150 -5.82 4.98 -2.20
CA THR A 150 -4.41 5.38 -2.05
C THR A 150 -4.13 5.64 -0.58
N ILE A 151 -3.44 4.71 0.09
CA ILE A 151 -3.21 4.83 1.55
C ILE A 151 -2.53 6.15 1.88
N ILE A 152 -1.41 6.46 1.22
CA ILE A 152 -0.71 7.74 1.39
C ILE A 152 -1.03 8.65 0.20
N PRO A 153 -1.88 9.68 0.38
CA PRO A 153 -2.27 10.59 -0.69
C PRO A 153 -1.11 11.51 -1.09
N GLN A 154 -1.26 12.21 -2.21
CA GLN A 154 -0.29 13.21 -2.67
C GLN A 154 -0.32 14.48 -1.81
N LYS A 155 -1.47 14.82 -1.26
CA LYS A 155 -1.72 16.01 -0.46
C LYS A 155 -2.39 15.65 0.86
N PRO A 156 -2.08 16.34 1.95
CA PRO A 156 -2.60 16.02 3.28
C PRO A 156 -4.11 16.21 3.42
N GLU A 157 -4.74 17.06 2.61
CA GLU A 157 -6.19 17.26 2.61
C GLU A 157 -6.96 15.98 2.24
N GLY A 158 -6.22 15.01 1.67
CA GLY A 158 -6.75 13.73 1.26
C GLY A 158 -7.64 13.80 0.00
N ILE A 159 -8.29 12.69 -0.32
CA ILE A 159 -9.06 12.52 -1.55
C ILE A 159 -10.36 11.79 -1.24
N LEU A 160 -11.47 12.33 -1.75
CA LEU A 160 -12.74 11.61 -1.91
C LEU A 160 -13.48 12.24 -3.09
N ARG A 161 -13.44 11.59 -4.24
CA ARG A 161 -14.05 12.09 -5.49
C ARG A 161 -14.25 10.96 -6.48
N PRO A 162 -15.04 11.14 -7.57
CA PRO A 162 -15.05 10.20 -8.68
C PRO A 162 -13.63 9.90 -9.19
N PHE A 163 -13.35 8.63 -9.46
CA PHE A 163 -12.05 8.21 -10.00
C PHE A 163 -12.02 8.41 -11.51
N VAL A 164 -11.39 9.47 -11.98
CA VAL A 164 -11.36 9.89 -13.40
C VAL A 164 -9.90 9.96 -13.88
N PRO A 165 -9.24 8.82 -14.12
CA PRO A 165 -7.87 8.82 -14.62
C PRO A 165 -7.81 9.26 -16.09
N SER A 166 -6.70 9.91 -16.48
CA SER A 166 -6.45 10.25 -17.88
C SER A 166 -5.99 9.03 -18.66
N ASP A 167 -6.56 8.78 -19.81
CA ASP A 167 -6.03 7.84 -20.79
C ASP A 167 -5.06 8.59 -21.72
N ASN A 168 -3.78 8.38 -21.51
CA ASN A 168 -2.73 9.04 -22.31
C ASN A 168 -2.67 8.53 -23.77
N LYS A 169 -3.30 7.38 -24.08
CA LYS A 169 -3.30 6.81 -25.44
C LYS A 169 -4.39 7.43 -26.31
N SER A 170 -5.58 7.60 -25.74
CA SER A 170 -6.72 8.18 -26.45
C SER A 170 -6.87 9.69 -26.22
N GLY A 171 -6.17 10.27 -25.23
CA GLY A 171 -6.35 11.65 -24.80
C GLY A 171 -7.69 11.92 -24.11
N THR A 172 -8.44 10.87 -23.77
CA THR A 172 -9.79 10.96 -23.17
C THR A 172 -9.74 10.69 -21.66
N LYS A 173 -10.84 10.98 -20.99
CA LYS A 173 -11.09 10.63 -19.60
C LYS A 173 -12.45 9.96 -19.50
N PRO A 174 -12.66 9.00 -18.61
CA PRO A 174 -14.01 8.52 -18.32
C PRO A 174 -14.89 9.66 -17.79
N ALA A 175 -16.20 9.52 -17.96
CA ALA A 175 -17.14 10.41 -17.28
C ALA A 175 -17.10 10.22 -15.77
N ASP A 176 -17.52 11.23 -15.03
CA ASP A 176 -17.69 11.14 -13.59
C ASP A 176 -18.71 10.05 -13.26
N ASP A 177 -18.29 9.07 -12.47
CA ASP A 177 -19.12 7.97 -12.02
C ASP A 177 -19.07 7.88 -10.49
N PRO A 178 -20.15 8.19 -9.79
CA PRO A 178 -20.20 8.11 -8.33
C PRO A 178 -20.10 6.68 -7.81
N SER A 179 -20.25 5.68 -8.66
CA SER A 179 -20.05 4.26 -8.28
C SER A 179 -18.60 3.82 -8.31
N ILE A 180 -17.68 4.66 -8.85
CA ILE A 180 -16.24 4.38 -8.89
C ILE A 180 -15.49 5.59 -8.33
N MET A 181 -15.05 5.48 -7.08
CA MET A 181 -14.49 6.59 -6.33
C MET A 181 -12.98 6.42 -6.08
N GLU A 182 -12.25 7.53 -6.09
CA GLU A 182 -10.88 7.62 -5.54
C GLU A 182 -10.96 8.12 -4.10
N ILE A 183 -10.29 7.40 -3.18
CA ILE A 183 -10.32 7.68 -1.74
C ILE A 183 -8.92 7.53 -1.13
N ASP A 184 -8.58 8.37 -0.16
CA ASP A 184 -7.33 8.24 0.62
C ASP A 184 -7.45 7.20 1.74
N GLY A 185 -6.27 6.80 2.28
CA GLY A 185 -6.20 5.78 3.31
C GLY A 185 -6.91 6.16 4.61
N LYS A 186 -6.83 7.43 5.05
CA LYS A 186 -7.47 7.87 6.31
C LYS A 186 -8.99 7.67 6.24
N ARG A 187 -9.62 8.15 5.17
CA ARG A 187 -11.06 7.99 4.94
C ARG A 187 -11.46 6.55 4.68
N PHE A 188 -10.62 5.80 3.96
CA PHE A 188 -10.94 4.40 3.68
C PHE A 188 -10.84 3.53 4.94
N TYR A 189 -9.84 3.74 5.81
CA TYR A 189 -9.78 3.08 7.10
C TYR A 189 -10.99 3.41 7.96
N ALA A 190 -11.42 4.68 7.99
CA ALA A 190 -12.65 5.07 8.70
C ALA A 190 -13.91 4.37 8.15
N LEU A 191 -14.05 4.26 6.82
CA LEU A 191 -15.14 3.56 6.15
C LEU A 191 -15.18 2.06 6.48
N VAL A 192 -14.00 1.43 6.51
CA VAL A 192 -13.85 -0.02 6.77
C VAL A 192 -14.14 -0.34 8.24
N THR A 193 -13.58 0.44 9.15
CA THR A 193 -13.57 0.14 10.60
C THR A 193 -14.70 0.82 11.37
N GLY A 194 -15.29 1.88 10.83
CA GLY A 194 -16.21 2.76 11.57
C GLY A 194 -15.50 3.68 12.57
N CYS A 195 -14.16 3.76 12.55
CA CYS A 195 -13.36 4.57 13.46
C CYS A 195 -12.59 5.64 12.67
N GLU A 196 -12.88 6.92 12.92
CA GLU A 196 -12.27 8.05 12.20
C GLU A 196 -10.74 8.15 12.38
N THR A 197 -10.22 7.63 13.50
CA THR A 197 -8.79 7.66 13.83
C THR A 197 -8.05 6.35 13.49
N ALA A 198 -8.73 5.38 12.85
CA ALA A 198 -8.23 4.02 12.69
C ALA A 198 -6.83 3.93 12.08
N LEU A 199 -6.52 4.71 11.04
CA LEU A 199 -5.19 4.72 10.42
C LEU A 199 -4.13 5.33 11.35
N GLU A 200 -4.49 6.39 12.07
CA GLU A 200 -3.60 7.03 13.05
C GLU A 200 -3.36 6.12 14.26
N ASP A 201 -4.39 5.43 14.74
CA ASP A 201 -4.28 4.49 15.86
C ASP A 201 -3.40 3.30 15.46
N LEU A 202 -3.55 2.77 14.24
CA LEU A 202 -2.65 1.76 13.69
C LEU A 202 -1.20 2.27 13.68
N PHE A 203 -0.97 3.48 13.16
CA PHE A 203 0.38 4.08 13.12
C PHE A 203 0.98 4.21 14.53
N LYS A 204 0.21 4.69 15.51
CA LYS A 204 0.66 4.90 16.89
C LYS A 204 1.03 3.61 17.62
N VAL A 205 0.32 2.51 17.35
CA VAL A 205 0.55 1.24 18.03
C VAL A 205 1.71 0.44 17.44
N LEU A 206 2.04 0.63 16.15
CA LEU A 206 3.08 -0.12 15.45
C LEU A 206 4.44 -0.13 16.19
N PRO A 207 5.00 1.00 16.66
CA PRO A 207 6.29 0.97 17.37
C PRO A 207 6.27 0.10 18.62
N THR A 208 5.15 0.07 19.35
CA THR A 208 4.96 -0.76 20.54
C THR A 208 4.94 -2.25 20.18
N ILE A 209 4.20 -2.62 19.14
CA ILE A 209 4.12 -4.01 18.67
C ILE A 209 5.49 -4.47 18.15
N LEU A 210 6.16 -3.64 17.34
CA LEU A 210 7.48 -3.97 16.77
C LEU A 210 8.56 -4.09 17.84
N ALA A 211 8.45 -3.36 18.96
CA ALA A 211 9.35 -3.50 20.11
C ALA A 211 9.05 -4.74 20.95
N SER A 212 7.91 -5.40 20.76
CA SER A 212 7.52 -6.59 21.51
C SER A 212 8.46 -7.78 21.29
N THR A 213 8.29 -8.82 22.12
CA THR A 213 9.07 -10.06 22.08
C THR A 213 9.04 -10.81 20.75
N HIS A 214 8.08 -10.49 19.87
CA HIS A 214 7.96 -11.13 18.55
C HIS A 214 8.89 -10.56 17.48
N PHE A 215 9.23 -9.26 17.58
CA PHE A 215 9.99 -8.57 16.53
C PHE A 215 11.31 -7.99 17.02
N HIS A 216 11.40 -7.58 18.29
CA HIS A 216 12.60 -6.96 18.91
C HIS A 216 13.15 -5.75 18.15
N LEU A 217 12.27 -4.98 17.47
CA LEU A 217 12.65 -3.83 16.65
C LEU A 217 12.40 -2.54 17.43
N LEU A 218 13.46 -1.90 17.87
CA LEU A 218 13.40 -0.67 18.65
C LEU A 218 13.72 0.54 17.77
N LEU A 219 12.90 1.58 17.92
CA LEU A 219 13.19 2.90 17.37
C LEU A 219 13.75 3.78 18.49
N ASP A 220 14.85 4.49 18.21
CA ASP A 220 15.33 5.55 19.08
C ASP A 220 14.38 6.76 19.08
N ASP A 221 14.55 7.68 20.03
CA ASP A 221 13.64 8.80 20.20
C ASP A 221 13.69 9.80 19.03
N LYS A 222 14.85 9.94 18.37
CA LYS A 222 14.97 10.79 17.16
C LYS A 222 14.19 10.19 15.99
N SER A 223 14.29 8.87 15.80
CA SER A 223 13.52 8.14 14.78
C SER A 223 12.03 8.19 15.06
N LYS A 224 11.60 8.03 16.32
CA LYS A 224 10.19 8.19 16.72
C LYS A 224 9.66 9.59 16.38
N ALA A 225 10.40 10.64 16.76
CA ALA A 225 10.01 12.02 16.45
C ALA A 225 9.94 12.27 14.94
N MET A 226 10.88 11.74 14.18
CA MET A 226 10.89 11.83 12.72
C MET A 226 9.65 11.18 12.09
N VAL A 227 9.32 9.94 12.45
CA VAL A 227 8.19 9.24 11.82
C VAL A 227 6.85 9.89 12.19
N VAL A 228 6.70 10.44 13.40
CA VAL A 228 5.52 11.23 13.79
C VAL A 228 5.38 12.47 12.91
N LYS A 229 6.47 13.21 12.67
CA LYS A 229 6.47 14.37 11.76
C LYS A 229 6.08 13.96 10.34
N LEU A 230 6.60 12.85 9.83
CA LEU A 230 6.26 12.32 8.50
C LEU A 230 4.77 11.97 8.40
N PHE A 231 4.21 11.34 9.43
CA PHE A 231 2.77 11.03 9.47
C PHE A 231 1.93 12.31 9.40
N HIS A 232 2.23 13.31 10.22
CA HIS A 232 1.53 14.61 10.16
C HIS A 232 1.64 15.27 8.79
N THR A 233 2.82 15.26 8.18
CA THR A 233 3.00 15.83 6.83
C THR A 233 2.15 15.10 5.77
N ALA A 234 1.89 13.80 5.93
CA ALA A 234 1.13 13.02 4.96
C ALA A 234 -0.39 13.15 5.12
N PHE A 235 -0.90 13.46 6.35
CA PHE A 235 -2.32 13.33 6.69
C PHE A 235 -2.95 14.54 7.39
N HIS A 236 -2.18 15.59 7.68
CA HIS A 236 -2.61 16.82 8.35
C HIS A 236 -2.00 18.04 7.65
#